data_95675c4907d0ff8911b7f72a887ebfa7
#
_entry.id   95675c4907d0ff8911b7f72a887ebfa7
#
_cell.length_a   1.000
_cell.length_b   1.000
_cell.length_c   1.000
_cell.angle_alpha   90.00
_cell.angle_beta   90.00
_cell.angle_gamma   90.00
#
_symmetry.space_group_name_H-M   'P 1'
#
loop_
_entity.id
_entity.type
_entity.pdbx_description
1 polymer ?
#
loop_
_entity_poly.entity_id
_entity_poly.type
_entity_poly.pdbx_seq_one_letter_code
_entity_poly.pdbx_strand_id
1 'polypeptide(L)'
;MIRVLHSVSNMDRGGIETMLMNYYRHIDREKVQFDFIVNKQKPGDYDDEIRRLGGHIYQSPGLNPLHYPAYLRFVQQTVAADPRIRILHAHNEAMGLYALKGAEKAGLQVRIAHAHNIWIVRDYKWPLKMFCKQLLPGAATHLWAAAGMRASTTLAKRTGSAGDRSFPTPLSRRPSASPPPSAPKCGRATGWKTGWCWVM
;
A
#
# COMPACT_ATOMS: atom_id res chain seq x y z
N MET A 1 9.89 -19.41 -0.64
CA MET A 1 8.76 -18.49 -0.88
C MET A 1 8.62 -17.56 0.32
N ILE A 2 8.56 -16.25 0.11
CA ILE A 2 8.24 -15.24 1.11
C ILE A 2 6.80 -14.75 0.92
N ARG A 3 6.17 -14.27 1.99
CA ARG A 3 4.84 -13.66 1.93
C ARG A 3 4.92 -12.17 2.29
N VAL A 4 4.25 -11.35 1.50
CA VAL A 4 4.09 -9.90 1.74
C VAL A 4 2.68 -9.66 2.23
N LEU A 5 2.55 -9.15 3.44
CA LEU A 5 1.27 -8.83 4.06
C LEU A 5 0.90 -7.37 3.75
N HIS A 6 -0.06 -7.17 2.87
CA HIS A 6 -0.59 -5.86 2.51
C HIS A 6 -1.71 -5.45 3.45
N SER A 7 -1.64 -4.24 4.03
CA SER A 7 -2.75 -3.67 4.80
C SER A 7 -3.49 -2.65 3.95
N VAL A 8 -4.77 -2.93 3.66
CA VAL A 8 -5.64 -2.14 2.79
C VAL A 8 -7.01 -1.89 3.45
N SER A 9 -7.80 -0.99 2.88
CA SER A 9 -9.16 -0.74 3.40
C SER A 9 -10.10 -1.91 3.13
N ASN A 10 -10.15 -2.39 1.91
CA ASN A 10 -10.86 -3.57 1.43
C ASN A 10 -10.28 -3.96 0.06
N MET A 11 -10.64 -5.12 -0.48
CA MET A 11 -10.20 -5.53 -1.82
C MET A 11 -11.31 -5.33 -2.87
N ASP A 12 -11.92 -4.14 -2.87
CA ASP A 12 -12.87 -3.67 -3.91
C ASP A 12 -12.11 -3.24 -5.19
N ARG A 13 -12.82 -2.86 -6.26
CA ARG A 13 -12.23 -2.35 -7.52
C ARG A 13 -11.80 -0.88 -7.40
N GLY A 14 -10.93 -0.58 -6.44
CA GLY A 14 -10.30 0.74 -6.30
C GLY A 14 -8.96 0.82 -7.02
N GLY A 15 -8.34 2.00 -7.04
CA GLY A 15 -7.06 2.23 -7.74
C GLY A 15 -5.89 1.47 -7.11
N ILE A 16 -5.78 1.47 -5.79
CA ILE A 16 -4.72 0.77 -5.05
C ILE A 16 -4.89 -0.75 -5.20
N GLU A 17 -6.10 -1.22 -5.00
CA GLU A 17 -6.46 -2.63 -5.04
C GLU A 17 -6.24 -3.21 -6.45
N THR A 18 -6.66 -2.48 -7.49
CA THR A 18 -6.43 -2.88 -8.89
C THR A 18 -4.93 -2.90 -9.21
N MET A 19 -4.16 -1.93 -8.74
CA MET A 19 -2.71 -1.91 -8.89
C MET A 19 -2.07 -3.14 -8.23
N LEU A 20 -2.44 -3.45 -6.99
CA LEU A 20 -1.93 -4.62 -6.27
C LEU A 20 -2.27 -5.92 -6.99
N MET A 21 -3.51 -6.05 -7.48
CA MET A 21 -3.93 -7.23 -8.23
C MET A 21 -3.19 -7.36 -9.56
N ASN A 22 -2.90 -6.25 -10.25
CA ASN A 22 -2.08 -6.29 -11.46
C ASN A 22 -0.68 -6.82 -11.18
N TYR A 23 -0.02 -6.39 -10.10
CA TYR A 23 1.25 -6.97 -9.69
C TYR A 23 1.09 -8.45 -9.32
N TYR A 24 0.07 -8.78 -8.53
CA TYR A 24 -0.11 -10.14 -8.02
C TYR A 24 -0.36 -11.19 -9.12
N ARG A 25 -1.02 -10.80 -10.21
CA ARG A 25 -1.22 -11.66 -11.39
C ARG A 25 0.08 -11.98 -12.13
N HIS A 26 1.07 -11.06 -12.08
CA HIS A 26 2.28 -11.14 -12.91
C HIS A 26 3.55 -11.52 -12.12
N ILE A 27 3.53 -11.51 -10.80
CA ILE A 27 4.70 -11.94 -10.00
C ILE A 27 4.90 -13.44 -10.06
N ASP A 28 6.14 -13.88 -9.82
CA ASP A 28 6.49 -15.28 -9.60
C ASP A 28 5.97 -15.70 -8.20
N ARG A 29 4.77 -16.31 -8.17
CA ARG A 29 4.10 -16.72 -6.94
C ARG A 29 4.77 -17.88 -6.21
N GLU A 30 5.70 -18.58 -6.84
CA GLU A 30 6.52 -19.59 -6.15
C GLU A 30 7.59 -18.92 -5.26
N LYS A 31 8.02 -17.71 -5.61
CA LYS A 31 9.00 -16.94 -4.83
C LYS A 31 8.34 -15.97 -3.86
N VAL A 32 7.29 -15.25 -4.30
CA VAL A 32 6.62 -14.21 -3.54
C VAL A 32 5.11 -14.41 -3.59
N GLN A 33 4.46 -14.42 -2.44
CA GLN A 33 3.01 -14.47 -2.30
C GLN A 33 2.50 -13.19 -1.63
N PHE A 34 1.29 -12.77 -1.99
CA PHE A 34 0.60 -11.65 -1.35
C PHE A 34 -0.52 -12.14 -0.44
N ASP A 35 -0.56 -11.56 0.76
CA ASP A 35 -1.66 -11.70 1.71
C ASP A 35 -2.21 -10.31 2.04
N PHE A 36 -3.45 -10.24 2.49
CA PHE A 36 -4.14 -8.97 2.68
C PHE A 36 -4.81 -8.91 4.06
N ILE A 37 -4.52 -7.83 4.81
CA ILE A 37 -5.32 -7.40 5.95
C ILE A 37 -6.33 -6.39 5.43
N VAL A 38 -7.62 -6.69 5.57
CA VAL A 38 -8.72 -5.79 5.20
C VAL A 38 -9.38 -5.24 6.46
N ASN A 39 -9.77 -3.96 6.41
CA ASN A 39 -10.30 -3.25 7.58
C ASN A 39 -11.83 -3.13 7.54
N LYS A 40 -12.46 -3.45 6.42
CA LYS A 40 -13.93 -3.49 6.29
C LYS A 40 -14.44 -4.92 6.48
N GLN A 41 -15.59 -5.03 7.17
CA GLN A 41 -16.24 -6.32 7.44
C GLN A 41 -17.22 -6.72 6.32
N LYS A 42 -16.81 -6.53 5.08
CA LYS A 42 -17.58 -6.94 3.89
C LYS A 42 -16.66 -7.63 2.88
N PRO A 43 -17.18 -8.57 2.10
CA PRO A 43 -16.41 -9.16 1.00
C PRO A 43 -15.94 -8.09 0.01
N GLY A 44 -14.74 -8.28 -0.52
CA GLY A 44 -14.19 -7.47 -1.59
C GLY A 44 -14.36 -8.12 -2.96
N ASP A 45 -14.39 -7.32 -4.01
CA ASP A 45 -14.56 -7.81 -5.40
C ASP A 45 -13.44 -8.75 -5.85
N TYR A 46 -12.25 -8.62 -5.27
CA TYR A 46 -11.08 -9.43 -5.61
C TYR A 46 -10.84 -10.63 -4.68
N ASP A 47 -11.68 -10.83 -3.65
CA ASP A 47 -11.45 -11.85 -2.63
C ASP A 47 -11.30 -13.27 -3.21
N ASP A 48 -12.18 -13.64 -4.12
CA ASP A 48 -12.15 -14.98 -4.73
C ASP A 48 -10.95 -15.17 -5.66
N GLU A 49 -10.56 -14.10 -6.34
CA GLU A 49 -9.37 -14.13 -7.18
C GLU A 49 -8.10 -14.27 -6.34
N ILE A 50 -7.99 -13.54 -5.23
CA ILE A 50 -6.87 -13.62 -4.30
C ILE A 50 -6.70 -15.05 -3.77
N ARG A 51 -7.81 -15.68 -3.33
CA ARG A 51 -7.78 -17.06 -2.84
C ARG A 51 -7.36 -18.05 -3.93
N ARG A 52 -7.86 -17.90 -5.16
CA ARG A 52 -7.44 -18.74 -6.31
C ARG A 52 -5.96 -18.61 -6.65
N LEU A 53 -5.38 -17.44 -6.44
CA LEU A 53 -3.95 -17.17 -6.64
C LEU A 53 -3.06 -17.64 -5.47
N GLY A 54 -3.65 -18.18 -4.38
CA GLY A 54 -2.94 -18.70 -3.21
C GLY A 54 -2.70 -17.67 -2.09
N GLY A 55 -3.31 -16.50 -2.18
CA GLY A 55 -3.26 -15.46 -1.14
C GLY A 55 -4.31 -15.67 -0.05
N HIS A 56 -4.06 -15.12 1.13
CA HIS A 56 -4.97 -15.12 2.26
C HIS A 56 -5.54 -13.71 2.51
N ILE A 57 -6.77 -13.67 3.01
CA ILE A 57 -7.43 -12.44 3.42
C ILE A 57 -7.75 -12.54 4.90
N TYR A 58 -7.22 -11.61 5.68
CA TYR A 58 -7.40 -11.51 7.12
C TYR A 58 -8.26 -10.29 7.44
N GLN A 59 -9.43 -10.51 8.04
CA GLN A 59 -10.32 -9.41 8.44
C GLN A 59 -9.91 -8.88 9.81
N SER A 60 -9.51 -7.61 9.86
CA SER A 60 -9.07 -6.96 11.09
C SER A 60 -10.26 -6.48 11.95
N PRO A 61 -10.05 -6.21 13.25
CA PRO A 61 -11.07 -5.59 14.11
C PRO A 61 -11.53 -4.19 13.69
N GLY A 62 -10.97 -3.65 12.59
CA GLY A 62 -11.26 -2.33 12.08
C GLY A 62 -10.40 -1.22 12.70
N LEU A 63 -10.30 -0.10 11.98
CA LEU A 63 -9.48 1.06 12.36
C LEU A 63 -10.28 2.02 13.24
N ASN A 64 -10.48 1.66 14.50
CA ASN A 64 -11.08 2.48 15.52
C ASN A 64 -10.08 2.64 16.69
N PRO A 65 -9.94 3.83 17.32
CA PRO A 65 -9.06 4.02 18.47
C PRO A 65 -9.31 3.02 19.60
N LEU A 66 -10.56 2.69 19.87
CA LEU A 66 -10.95 1.71 20.90
C LEU A 66 -10.47 0.28 20.56
N HIS A 67 -10.30 -0.03 19.30
CA HIS A 67 -9.83 -1.33 18.83
C HIS A 67 -8.31 -1.39 18.67
N TYR A 68 -7.57 -0.32 18.99
CA TYR A 68 -6.12 -0.28 18.77
C TYR A 68 -5.38 -1.46 19.41
N PRO A 69 -5.57 -1.81 20.71
CA PRO A 69 -4.91 -2.96 21.29
C PRO A 69 -5.28 -4.29 20.64
N ALA A 70 -6.57 -4.45 20.26
CA ALA A 70 -7.05 -5.63 19.57
C ALA A 70 -6.44 -5.75 18.17
N TYR A 71 -6.31 -4.64 17.45
CA TYR A 71 -5.68 -4.59 16.14
C TYR A 71 -4.20 -4.98 16.20
N LEU A 72 -3.46 -4.47 17.18
CA LEU A 72 -2.05 -4.86 17.38
C LEU A 72 -1.91 -6.36 17.62
N ARG A 73 -2.71 -6.93 18.52
CA ARG A 73 -2.72 -8.38 18.80
C ARG A 73 -3.08 -9.19 17.57
N PHE A 74 -4.08 -8.76 16.81
CA PHE A 74 -4.48 -9.38 15.55
C PHE A 74 -3.31 -9.46 14.56
N VAL A 75 -2.59 -8.36 14.33
CA VAL A 75 -1.42 -8.35 13.42
C VAL A 75 -0.30 -9.25 13.96
N GLN A 76 -0.04 -9.22 15.27
CA GLN A 76 0.95 -10.10 15.89
C GLN A 76 0.61 -11.58 15.66
N GLN A 77 -0.65 -11.96 15.90
CA GLN A 77 -1.12 -13.33 15.69
C GLN A 77 -1.04 -13.75 14.24
N THR A 78 -1.44 -12.85 13.31
CA THR A 78 -1.35 -13.10 11.86
C THR A 78 0.10 -13.36 11.41
N VAL A 79 1.04 -12.54 11.88
CA VAL A 79 2.47 -12.71 11.55
C VAL A 79 3.04 -13.97 12.20
N ALA A 80 2.67 -14.25 13.44
CA ALA A 80 3.16 -15.44 14.17
C ALA A 80 2.62 -16.75 13.58
N ALA A 81 1.43 -16.74 12.98
CA ALA A 81 0.80 -17.92 12.38
C ALA A 81 1.50 -18.40 11.10
N ASP A 82 2.18 -17.51 10.37
CA ASP A 82 2.93 -17.88 9.18
C ASP A 82 4.33 -17.22 9.16
N PRO A 83 5.39 -17.96 9.49
CA PRO A 83 6.76 -17.42 9.55
C PRO A 83 7.30 -17.01 8.16
N ARG A 84 6.60 -17.32 7.07
CA ARG A 84 6.93 -16.86 5.71
C ARG A 84 6.56 -15.40 5.48
N ILE A 85 5.70 -14.80 6.33
CA ILE A 85 5.40 -13.37 6.29
C ILE A 85 6.66 -12.62 6.75
N ARG A 86 7.33 -11.96 5.82
CA ARG A 86 8.60 -11.25 6.05
C ARG A 86 8.47 -9.74 5.90
N ILE A 87 7.42 -9.29 5.23
CA ILE A 87 7.21 -7.88 4.88
C ILE A 87 5.78 -7.50 5.22
N LEU A 88 5.59 -6.37 5.91
CA LEU A 88 4.29 -5.71 5.98
C LEU A 88 4.33 -4.44 5.14
N HIS A 89 3.36 -4.30 4.23
CA HIS A 89 3.21 -3.15 3.34
C HIS A 89 1.87 -2.47 3.58
N ALA A 90 1.89 -1.31 4.24
CA ALA A 90 0.68 -0.57 4.62
C ALA A 90 0.34 0.48 3.56
N HIS A 91 -0.91 0.43 3.04
CA HIS A 91 -1.47 1.34 2.05
C HIS A 91 -2.53 2.29 2.63
N ASN A 92 -2.80 2.20 3.93
CA ASN A 92 -3.84 2.97 4.62
C ASN A 92 -3.37 4.36 5.07
N GLU A 93 -2.34 4.92 4.45
CA GLU A 93 -1.77 6.24 4.79
C GLU A 93 -1.50 6.39 6.29
N ALA A 94 -1.99 7.47 6.93
CA ALA A 94 -1.79 7.72 8.35
C ALA A 94 -2.29 6.57 9.25
N MET A 95 -3.41 5.93 8.87
CA MET A 95 -3.98 4.82 9.64
C MET A 95 -3.20 3.51 9.49
N GLY A 96 -2.28 3.43 8.53
CA GLY A 96 -1.31 2.34 8.39
C GLY A 96 -0.42 2.16 9.64
N LEU A 97 -0.33 3.19 10.50
CA LEU A 97 0.37 3.11 11.78
C LEU A 97 -0.05 1.89 12.61
N TYR A 98 -1.34 1.54 12.60
CA TYR A 98 -1.87 0.40 13.37
C TYR A 98 -1.21 -0.92 12.92
N ALA A 99 -1.17 -1.16 11.62
CA ALA A 99 -0.55 -2.35 11.05
C ALA A 99 0.97 -2.37 11.27
N LEU A 100 1.63 -1.22 11.04
CA LEU A 100 3.07 -1.09 11.24
C LEU A 100 3.50 -1.32 12.68
N LYS A 101 2.76 -0.78 13.67
CA LYS A 101 3.03 -1.01 15.09
C LYS A 101 2.76 -2.45 15.53
N GLY A 102 1.73 -3.09 14.97
CA GLY A 102 1.48 -4.51 15.19
C GLY A 102 2.63 -5.39 14.67
N ALA A 103 3.09 -5.11 13.45
CA ALA A 103 4.21 -5.79 12.82
C ALA A 103 5.56 -5.54 13.54
N GLU A 104 5.78 -4.32 14.07
CA GLU A 104 6.93 -4.00 14.90
C GLU A 104 6.96 -4.86 16.16
N LYS A 105 5.82 -4.94 16.85
CA LYS A 105 5.68 -5.80 18.05
C LYS A 105 5.81 -7.30 17.76
N ALA A 106 5.46 -7.71 16.54
CA ALA A 106 5.69 -9.08 16.06
C ALA A 106 7.16 -9.36 15.67
N GLY A 107 8.04 -8.36 15.75
CA GLY A 107 9.45 -8.50 15.37
C GLY A 107 9.72 -8.46 13.86
N LEU A 108 8.73 -8.03 13.04
CA LEU A 108 8.89 -7.98 11.59
C LEU A 108 9.88 -6.88 11.20
N GLN A 109 10.96 -7.25 10.51
CA GLN A 109 12.05 -6.34 10.18
C GLN A 109 11.72 -5.38 9.04
N VAL A 110 10.92 -5.79 8.06
CA VAL A 110 10.58 -4.96 6.91
C VAL A 110 9.14 -4.48 7.01
N ARG A 111 9.00 -3.16 7.23
CA ARG A 111 7.71 -2.48 7.41
C ARG A 111 7.66 -1.26 6.51
N ILE A 112 6.82 -1.33 5.48
CA ILE A 112 6.71 -0.30 4.43
C ILE A 112 5.44 0.52 4.68
N ALA A 113 5.58 1.85 4.80
CA ALA A 113 4.46 2.77 4.72
C ALA A 113 4.41 3.37 3.31
N HIS A 114 3.28 3.20 2.63
CA HIS A 114 3.10 3.70 1.26
C HIS A 114 1.98 4.75 1.22
N ALA A 115 2.34 5.97 0.84
CA ALA A 115 1.41 7.07 0.65
C ALA A 115 0.97 7.13 -0.82
N HIS A 116 -0.35 7.06 -1.04
CA HIS A 116 -0.97 7.13 -2.36
C HIS A 116 -1.62 8.48 -2.64
N ASN A 117 -1.96 9.24 -1.58
CA ASN A 117 -2.62 10.54 -1.70
C ASN A 117 -1.81 11.65 -1.02
N ILE A 118 -1.83 12.84 -1.64
CA ILE A 118 -1.19 14.05 -1.09
C ILE A 118 -2.05 14.62 0.05
N TRP A 119 -3.36 14.48 -0.04
CA TRP A 119 -4.32 15.12 0.85
C TRP A 119 -4.93 14.12 1.83
N ILE A 120 -4.91 14.47 3.12
CA ILE A 120 -5.68 13.75 4.15
C ILE A 120 -7.07 14.38 4.18
N VAL A 121 -8.09 13.57 3.92
CA VAL A 121 -9.48 14.00 4.00
C VAL A 121 -9.78 14.50 5.42
N ARG A 122 -10.32 15.74 5.52
CA ARG A 122 -10.76 16.34 6.78
C ARG A 122 -12.15 15.79 7.13
N ASP A 123 -12.17 14.72 7.88
CA ASP A 123 -13.35 14.13 8.49
C ASP A 123 -13.25 14.18 10.02
N TYR A 124 -14.24 13.61 10.73
CA TYR A 124 -14.23 13.54 12.20
C TYR A 124 -13.01 12.83 12.80
N LYS A 125 -12.31 12.00 12.02
CA LYS A 125 -11.05 11.31 12.41
C LYS A 125 -9.80 12.14 12.09
N TRP A 126 -9.92 13.34 11.57
CA TRP A 126 -8.78 14.12 11.13
C TRP A 126 -7.71 14.36 12.25
N PRO A 127 -8.07 14.68 13.51
CA PRO A 127 -7.07 14.83 14.57
C PRO A 127 -6.27 13.54 14.82
N LEU A 128 -6.97 12.39 14.83
CA LEU A 128 -6.34 11.09 14.95
C LEU A 128 -5.42 10.79 13.77
N LYS A 129 -5.86 11.07 12.54
CA LYS A 129 -5.03 10.88 11.34
C LYS A 129 -3.76 11.73 11.40
N MET A 130 -3.85 12.97 11.88
CA MET A 130 -2.68 13.84 12.04
C MET A 130 -1.71 13.33 13.10
N PHE A 131 -2.22 12.85 14.23
CA PHE A 131 -1.42 12.20 15.25
C PHE A 131 -0.72 10.93 14.72
N CYS A 132 -1.46 10.04 14.06
CA CYS A 132 -0.90 8.85 13.45
C CYS A 132 0.16 9.18 12.40
N LYS A 133 -0.06 10.22 11.58
CA LYS A 133 0.90 10.67 10.56
C LYS A 133 2.25 11.08 11.17
N GLN A 134 2.25 11.71 12.35
CA GLN A 134 3.48 12.10 13.03
C GLN A 134 4.27 10.91 13.55
N LEU A 135 3.59 9.85 13.97
CA LEU A 135 4.21 8.65 14.53
C LEU A 135 4.60 7.61 13.45
N LEU A 136 3.99 7.70 12.28
CA LEU A 136 4.17 6.73 11.18
C LEU A 136 5.65 6.51 10.80
N PRO A 137 6.49 7.57 10.64
CA PRO A 137 7.89 7.39 10.27
C PRO A 137 8.72 6.62 11.29
N GLY A 138 8.33 6.67 12.58
CA GLY A 138 9.00 5.91 13.63
C GLY A 138 8.62 4.43 13.65
N ALA A 139 7.50 4.06 13.05
CA ALA A 139 7.03 2.68 12.97
C ALA A 139 7.45 1.96 11.69
N ALA A 140 7.66 2.72 10.60
CA ALA A 140 8.08 2.20 9.31
C ALA A 140 9.60 2.07 9.21
N THR A 141 10.08 1.05 8.51
CA THR A 141 11.50 0.93 8.11
C THR A 141 11.75 1.52 6.73
N HIS A 142 10.70 1.58 5.89
CA HIS A 142 10.75 2.13 4.55
C HIS A 142 9.52 3.01 4.31
N LEU A 143 9.75 4.14 3.63
CA LEU A 143 8.70 5.10 3.30
C LEU A 143 8.63 5.23 1.78
N TRP A 144 7.48 4.90 1.23
CA TRP A 144 7.23 5.01 -0.20
C TRP A 144 6.14 6.05 -0.47
N ALA A 145 6.28 6.74 -1.59
CA ALA A 145 5.28 7.69 -2.06
C ALA A 145 5.06 7.49 -3.56
N ALA A 146 3.83 7.63 -4.03
CA ALA A 146 3.54 7.59 -5.45
C ALA A 146 4.29 8.70 -6.20
N ALA A 147 4.66 8.44 -7.46
CA ALA A 147 5.39 9.38 -8.30
C ALA A 147 4.67 10.76 -8.36
N GLY A 148 5.42 11.85 -8.23
CA GLY A 148 4.89 13.22 -8.16
C GLY A 148 4.59 13.72 -6.74
N MET A 149 4.58 12.85 -5.73
CA MET A 149 4.55 13.27 -4.33
C MET A 149 5.96 13.54 -3.82
N ARG A 150 6.27 14.79 -3.50
CA ARG A 150 7.44 15.06 -2.67
C ARG A 150 7.16 14.47 -1.30
N ALA A 151 8.03 13.57 -0.82
CA ALA A 151 8.00 13.18 0.58
C ALA A 151 7.97 14.47 1.40
N SER A 152 6.84 14.73 2.08
CA SER A 152 6.70 15.97 2.84
C SER A 152 7.87 16.03 3.83
N THR A 153 8.49 17.18 3.94
CA THR A 153 9.73 17.49 4.67
C THR A 153 9.77 16.94 6.11
N THR A 154 8.63 16.59 6.67
CA THR A 154 8.51 15.97 8.00
C THR A 154 8.94 14.50 8.01
N LEU A 155 8.86 13.80 6.88
CA LEU A 155 9.29 12.40 6.73
C LEU A 155 10.81 12.31 6.54
N ALA A 156 11.42 13.29 5.87
CA ALA A 156 12.86 13.30 5.51
C ALA A 156 13.78 13.68 6.68
N LYS A 157 13.30 14.34 7.73
CA LYS A 157 14.14 14.86 8.83
C LYS A 157 14.61 13.83 9.85
N ARG A 158 14.13 12.59 9.85
CA ARG A 158 14.54 11.55 10.83
C ARG A 158 15.38 10.41 10.28
N THR A 159 15.61 10.33 8.98
CA THR A 159 16.60 9.43 8.40
C THR A 159 17.95 10.12 8.30
N GLY A 160 18.45 10.62 9.43
CA GLY A 160 19.82 11.06 9.55
C GLY A 160 20.72 9.87 9.26
N SER A 161 21.53 10.00 8.22
CA SER A 161 22.74 9.20 7.98
C SER A 161 22.53 7.68 7.81
N ALA A 162 21.84 7.29 6.76
CA ALA A 162 22.12 6.03 6.08
C ALA A 162 21.97 6.30 4.57
N GLY A 163 23.13 6.33 3.90
CA GLY A 163 23.38 6.66 2.52
C GLY A 163 22.21 6.75 1.56
N ASP A 164 22.13 7.87 0.90
CA ASP A 164 21.41 8.10 -0.35
C ASP A 164 21.66 6.93 -1.33
N ARG A 165 20.82 5.90 -1.25
CA ARG A 165 20.68 4.92 -2.33
C ARG A 165 19.55 5.43 -3.20
N SER A 166 19.86 6.45 -3.99
CA SER A 166 19.13 6.72 -5.21
C SER A 166 19.07 5.41 -6.00
N PHE A 167 17.87 4.84 -6.13
CA PHE A 167 17.66 3.81 -7.11
C PHE A 167 18.08 4.38 -8.47
N PRO A 168 18.93 3.71 -9.22
CA PRO A 168 19.27 4.16 -10.55
C PRO A 168 17.95 4.24 -11.34
N THR A 169 17.64 5.44 -11.79
CA THR A 169 16.60 5.67 -12.80
C THR A 169 16.88 4.67 -13.92
N PRO A 170 15.92 3.84 -14.35
CA PRO A 170 16.13 2.99 -15.51
C PRO A 170 16.57 3.90 -16.65
N LEU A 171 17.80 3.72 -17.12
CA LEU A 171 18.32 4.37 -18.30
C LEU A 171 17.30 4.17 -19.41
N SER A 172 16.68 5.27 -19.84
CA SER A 172 15.82 5.32 -21.01
C SER A 172 16.68 5.02 -22.26
N ARG A 173 16.91 3.76 -22.54
CA ARG A 173 17.19 3.34 -23.91
C ARG A 173 15.83 3.32 -24.62
N ARG A 174 15.50 4.43 -25.27
CA ARG A 174 14.51 4.43 -26.32
C ARG A 174 15.04 3.53 -27.45
N PRO A 175 14.35 2.43 -27.79
CA PRO A 175 14.52 1.87 -29.11
C PRO A 175 13.96 2.90 -30.08
N SER A 176 14.69 3.21 -31.15
CA SER A 176 14.21 3.95 -32.31
C SER A 176 13.16 3.09 -33.03
N ALA A 177 11.93 3.19 -32.62
CA ALA A 177 10.78 2.63 -33.33
C ALA A 177 9.95 3.80 -33.84
N SER A 178 9.70 3.77 -35.14
CA SER A 178 8.82 4.68 -35.87
C SER A 178 7.46 4.81 -35.19
N PRO A 179 6.83 6.00 -35.19
CA PRO A 179 5.52 6.15 -34.54
C PRO A 179 4.48 5.29 -35.23
N PRO A 180 3.57 4.61 -34.46
CA PRO A 180 2.44 3.90 -35.05
C PRO A 180 1.46 4.88 -35.71
N PRO A 181 0.69 4.45 -36.73
CA PRO A 181 -0.26 5.29 -37.42
C PRO A 181 -1.34 5.81 -36.43
N SER A 182 -1.72 7.07 -36.66
CA SER A 182 -2.63 7.90 -35.88
C SER A 182 -3.73 7.18 -35.11
N ALA A 183 -3.69 7.31 -33.76
CA ALA A 183 -4.81 6.93 -32.89
C ALA A 183 -6.07 7.78 -33.19
N PRO A 184 -7.28 7.19 -33.10
CA PRO A 184 -8.53 7.91 -33.34
C PRO A 184 -8.71 9.01 -32.27
N LYS A 185 -9.10 10.22 -32.71
CA LYS A 185 -9.41 11.35 -31.85
C LYS A 185 -10.58 10.99 -30.94
N CYS A 186 -10.33 10.98 -29.63
CA CYS A 186 -11.36 10.80 -28.62
C CYS A 186 -12.36 11.95 -28.67
N GLY A 187 -13.60 11.63 -29.04
CA GLY A 187 -14.70 12.58 -29.07
C GLY A 187 -15.02 13.11 -27.68
N ARG A 188 -15.33 14.40 -27.61
CA ARG A 188 -15.71 15.14 -26.43
C ARG A 188 -17.05 14.59 -25.87
N ALA A 189 -17.01 13.74 -24.85
CA ALA A 189 -18.17 13.38 -24.05
C ALA A 189 -18.23 14.31 -22.84
N THR A 190 -19.31 15.07 -22.77
CA THR A 190 -19.64 16.00 -21.69
C THR A 190 -19.96 15.25 -20.41
N GLY A 191 -19.32 15.62 -19.29
CA GLY A 191 -19.90 15.43 -17.97
C GLY A 191 -19.18 14.54 -16.94
N TRP A 192 -17.85 14.43 -16.91
CA TRP A 192 -17.15 13.85 -15.74
C TRP A 192 -16.01 14.75 -15.28
N LYS A 193 -16.24 15.42 -14.13
CA LYS A 193 -15.23 16.23 -13.44
C LYS A 193 -14.36 15.33 -12.54
N THR A 194 -13.51 14.51 -13.09
CA THR A 194 -12.30 13.98 -12.40
C THR A 194 -11.38 13.40 -13.48
N GLY A 195 -10.38 14.19 -13.88
CA GLY A 195 -9.38 13.79 -14.86
C GLY A 195 -8.38 12.81 -14.26
N TRP A 196 -8.46 11.56 -14.63
CA TRP A 196 -7.39 10.57 -14.44
C TRP A 196 -7.05 10.03 -15.84
N CYS A 197 -5.93 10.51 -16.37
CA CYS A 197 -5.33 9.94 -17.57
C CYS A 197 -4.15 9.08 -17.10
N TRP A 198 -4.23 7.77 -17.35
CA TRP A 198 -3.13 6.84 -17.15
C TRP A 198 -2.25 6.84 -18.39
N VAL A 199 -1.00 7.23 -18.25
CA VAL A 199 0.05 6.95 -19.23
C VAL A 199 0.78 5.71 -18.75
N MET A 200 0.68 4.65 -19.56
CA MET A 200 1.51 3.44 -19.41
C MET A 200 2.97 3.73 -19.74
#